data_ef2ac5bcd8f9d8bb737b1cd9fc61b325
#
_entry.id   ef2ac5bcd8f9d8bb737b1cd9fc61b325
#
_cell.length_a   1.000
_cell.length_b   1.000
_cell.length_c   1.000
_cell.angle_alpha   90.00
_cell.angle_beta   90.00
_cell.angle_gamma   90.00
#
_symmetry.space_group_name_H-M   'P 1'
#
loop_
_entity.id
_entity.type
_entity.pdbx_description
1 polymer ?
#
loop_
_entity_poly.entity_id
_entity_poly.type
_entity_poly.pdbx_seq_one_letter_code
_entity_poly.pdbx_strand_id
1 'polypeptide(L)'
;MGAVFRHGSNIQKGCIMKSLNLNLGVEEYLLAGKVAVLFNPTDMNFLERLSRAFSELDALQEEVRQSREKITDDREVFPIARELDGKMRGILNDLFGKEVCEPLFGGMNLFASSGGLPVWANLMLAVTDEVQGALQGELAAREKRIAKYVEKYQK
;
A
#
# COMPACT_ATOMS: atom_id res chain seq x y z
N MET A 1 13.95 13.62 28.93
CA MET A 1 13.20 13.49 29.46
C MET A 1 12.30 13.28 29.43
N GLY A 2 12.32 13.34 28.97
CA GLY A 2 11.40 13.35 29.36
C GLY A 2 10.50 13.06 29.11
N ALA A 3 10.81 13.16 28.64
CA ALA A 3 9.92 13.05 29.04
C ALA A 3 9.13 12.71 29.00
N VAL A 4 9.71 12.73 28.60
CA VAL A 4 8.92 12.62 29.17
C VAL A 4 8.21 12.37 29.22
N PHE A 5 8.59 12.38 29.03
CA PHE A 5 7.91 12.36 29.92
C PHE A 5 7.29 12.32 30.00
N ARG A 6 7.71 12.45 29.63
CA ARG A 6 7.31 12.60 30.48
C ARG A 6 6.73 12.65 30.63
N HIS A 7 7.19 12.80 30.55
CA HIS A 7 6.81 13.06 31.50
C HIS A 7 6.29 13.09 31.81
N GLY A 8 6.78 13.07 31.67
CA GLY A 8 6.32 13.49 32.37
C GLY A 8 5.68 13.58 32.73
N SER A 9 5.81 13.63 33.02
CA SER A 9 5.24 13.95 33.48
C SER A 9 4.65 14.31 33.91
N ASN A 10 4.78 14.20 33.30
CA ASN A 10 4.09 15.19 34.01
C ASN A 10 2.62 14.92 34.29
N ILE A 11 2.37 14.26 35.27
CA ILE A 11 1.02 13.90 35.65
C ILE A 11 0.34 15.06 36.33
N GLN A 12 -0.80 15.44 35.82
CA GLN A 12 -1.58 16.50 36.37
C GLN A 12 -2.31 16.02 37.61
N LYS A 13 -2.54 16.93 38.50
CA LYS A 13 -3.22 16.74 39.75
C LYS A 13 -4.45 15.89 39.67
N GLY A 14 -4.36 14.64 40.02
CA GLY A 14 -5.48 13.75 39.99
C GLY A 14 -5.94 13.30 38.61
N CYS A 15 -5.32 13.85 37.55
CA CYS A 15 -5.61 13.41 36.20
C CYS A 15 -4.67 12.28 35.84
N ILE A 16 -5.22 11.09 35.67
CA ILE A 16 -4.47 9.94 35.20
C ILE A 16 -4.93 9.65 33.79
N MET A 17 -3.99 9.71 32.85
CA MET A 17 -4.29 9.37 31.47
C MET A 17 -4.43 7.85 31.35
N LYS A 18 -5.54 7.42 30.81
CA LYS A 18 -5.78 5.99 30.58
C LYS A 18 -5.62 5.69 29.11
N SER A 19 -5.04 4.56 28.84
CA SER A 19 -4.88 4.06 27.48
C SER A 19 -6.00 3.09 27.18
N LEU A 20 -6.69 3.30 26.06
CA LEU A 20 -7.72 2.38 25.58
C LEU A 20 -7.19 1.67 24.37
N ASN A 21 -7.22 0.36 24.41
CA ASN A 21 -6.76 -0.46 23.31
C ASN A 21 -7.88 -0.61 22.28
N LEU A 22 -7.61 -0.24 21.05
CA LEU A 22 -8.55 -0.49 19.96
C LEU A 22 -7.83 -1.08 18.77
N ASN A 23 -8.57 -1.89 18.05
CA ASN A 23 -8.07 -2.51 16.84
C ASN A 23 -8.39 -1.58 15.67
N LEU A 24 -7.35 -1.03 15.06
CA LEU A 24 -7.50 -0.15 13.90
C LEU A 24 -7.36 -0.89 12.58
N GLY A 25 -7.15 -2.21 12.64
CA GLY A 25 -7.04 -3.03 11.43
C GLY A 25 -5.79 -2.80 10.62
N VAL A 26 -4.81 -2.06 11.16
CA VAL A 26 -3.54 -1.84 10.46
C VAL A 26 -2.71 -3.11 10.56
N GLU A 27 -2.29 -3.60 9.40
CA GLU A 27 -1.47 -4.80 9.29
C GLU A 27 -0.10 -4.46 8.74
N GLU A 28 0.90 -5.23 9.13
CA GLU A 28 2.24 -5.09 8.59
C GLU A 28 2.45 -6.14 7.51
N TYR A 29 2.86 -5.70 6.34
CA TYR A 29 3.11 -6.59 5.20
C TYR A 29 4.56 -6.51 4.79
N LEU A 30 5.16 -7.65 4.56
CA LEU A 30 6.54 -7.74 4.10
C LEU A 30 6.53 -7.99 2.58
N LEU A 31 6.84 -6.96 1.81
CA LEU A 31 6.80 -7.03 0.36
C LEU A 31 8.00 -7.84 -0.15
N ALA A 32 7.72 -8.97 -0.80
CA ALA A 32 8.73 -9.88 -1.36
C ALA A 32 9.84 -10.25 -0.35
N GLY A 33 9.53 -10.25 0.94
CA GLY A 33 10.50 -10.54 1.97
C GLY A 33 11.56 -9.46 2.18
N LYS A 34 11.36 -8.26 1.63
CA LYS A 34 12.42 -7.25 1.57
C LYS A 34 12.11 -5.96 2.30
N VAL A 35 10.86 -5.51 2.26
CA VAL A 35 10.51 -4.20 2.84
C VAL A 35 9.13 -4.28 3.47
N ALA A 36 9.01 -3.75 4.69
CA ALA A 36 7.76 -3.76 5.43
C ALA A 36 6.96 -2.49 5.18
N VAL A 37 5.65 -2.66 4.99
CA VAL A 37 4.72 -1.55 4.85
C VAL A 37 3.54 -1.79 5.79
N LEU A 38 2.88 -0.70 6.18
CA LEU A 38 1.73 -0.75 7.10
C LEU A 38 0.54 -0.10 6.43
N PHE A 39 -0.59 -0.79 6.40
CA PHE A 39 -1.85 -0.18 5.99
C PHE A 39 -3.02 -1.02 6.47
N ASN A 40 -4.19 -0.38 6.57
CA ASN A 40 -5.43 -1.10 6.78
C ASN A 40 -6.03 -1.41 5.41
N PRO A 41 -6.13 -2.69 5.04
CA PRO A 41 -6.56 -3.05 3.67
C PRO A 41 -8.03 -2.75 3.37
N THR A 42 -8.82 -2.33 4.35
CA THR A 42 -10.22 -1.91 4.13
C THR A 42 -10.43 -0.42 4.28
N ASP A 43 -9.37 0.35 4.53
CA ASP A 43 -9.44 1.80 4.67
C ASP A 43 -9.75 2.43 3.30
N MET A 44 -10.89 3.10 3.20
CA MET A 44 -11.32 3.70 1.93
C MET A 44 -10.35 4.75 1.40
N ASN A 45 -9.64 5.44 2.30
CA ASN A 45 -8.62 6.40 1.86
C ASN A 45 -7.44 5.68 1.21
N PHE A 46 -7.04 4.55 1.77
CA PHE A 46 -6.00 3.74 1.15
C PHE A 46 -6.47 3.17 -0.20
N LEU A 47 -7.71 2.69 -0.26
CA LEU A 47 -8.28 2.14 -1.50
C LEU A 47 -8.35 3.19 -2.60
N GLU A 48 -8.69 4.41 -2.25
CA GLU A 48 -8.71 5.51 -3.22
C GLU A 48 -7.31 5.79 -3.76
N ARG A 49 -6.31 5.84 -2.88
CA ARG A 49 -4.92 6.04 -3.30
C ARG A 49 -4.43 4.88 -4.16
N LEU A 50 -4.81 3.65 -3.80
CA LEU A 50 -4.45 2.46 -4.56
C LEU A 50 -5.03 2.52 -5.98
N SER A 51 -6.30 2.87 -6.09
CA SER A 51 -6.98 3.00 -7.38
C SER A 51 -6.34 4.07 -8.25
N ARG A 52 -6.04 5.23 -7.66
CA ARG A 52 -5.41 6.33 -8.38
C ARG A 52 -4.00 5.94 -8.84
N ALA A 53 -3.24 5.31 -7.96
CA ALA A 53 -1.89 4.86 -8.30
C ALA A 53 -1.93 3.86 -9.46
N PHE A 54 -2.87 2.93 -9.44
CA PHE A 54 -3.01 1.94 -10.51
C PHE A 54 -3.24 2.62 -11.86
N SER A 55 -4.16 3.61 -11.90
CA SER A 55 -4.45 4.35 -13.12
C SER A 55 -3.23 5.13 -13.62
N GLU A 56 -2.50 5.76 -12.71
CA GLU A 56 -1.32 6.54 -13.09
C GLU A 56 -0.20 5.64 -13.61
N LEU A 57 0.01 4.49 -12.98
CA LEU A 57 1.02 3.53 -13.41
C LEU A 57 0.68 2.94 -14.78
N ASP A 58 -0.59 2.63 -14.98
CA ASP A 58 -1.06 2.09 -16.25
C ASP A 58 -0.86 3.11 -17.38
N ALA A 59 -1.10 4.38 -17.13
CA ALA A 59 -0.87 5.44 -18.11
C ALA A 59 0.62 5.55 -18.48
N LEU A 60 1.51 5.40 -17.51
CA LEU A 60 2.96 5.43 -17.79
C LEU A 60 3.39 4.19 -18.58
N GLN A 61 2.79 3.03 -18.31
CA GLN A 61 3.04 1.82 -19.08
C GLN A 61 2.64 2.02 -20.53
N GLU A 62 1.50 2.62 -20.77
CA GLU A 62 1.01 2.91 -22.11
C GLU A 62 1.94 3.89 -22.82
N GLU A 63 2.48 4.86 -22.11
CA GLU A 63 3.41 5.84 -22.68
C GLU A 63 4.69 5.17 -23.18
N VAL A 64 5.25 4.22 -22.41
CA VAL A 64 6.41 3.46 -22.84
C VAL A 64 6.07 2.62 -24.07
N ARG A 65 4.92 1.97 -24.05
CA ARG A 65 4.50 1.12 -25.18
C ARG A 65 4.40 1.93 -26.45
N GLN A 66 3.77 3.12 -26.38
CA GLN A 66 3.64 4.01 -27.53
C GLN A 66 5.00 4.51 -28.02
N SER A 67 5.91 4.81 -27.11
CA SER A 67 7.26 5.25 -27.46
C SER A 67 8.01 4.16 -28.22
N ARG A 68 7.86 2.92 -27.80
CA ARG A 68 8.52 1.78 -28.47
C ARG A 68 7.98 1.58 -29.89
N GLU A 69 6.70 1.83 -30.12
CA GLU A 69 6.12 1.71 -31.45
C GLU A 69 6.59 2.79 -32.42
N LYS A 70 6.86 3.99 -31.90
CA LYS A 70 7.23 5.14 -32.73
C LYS A 70 8.73 5.24 -33.01
N ILE A 71 9.55 4.63 -32.17
CA ILE A 71 11.00 4.77 -32.22
C ILE A 71 11.60 3.53 -32.86
N THR A 72 12.47 3.73 -33.86
CA THR A 72 13.11 2.64 -34.60
C THR A 72 14.43 2.19 -33.96
N ASP A 73 15.08 3.07 -33.18
CA ASP A 73 16.34 2.74 -32.51
C ASP A 73 16.06 2.52 -31.01
N ASP A 74 16.24 1.29 -30.53
CA ASP A 74 16.00 0.93 -29.13
C ASP A 74 16.74 1.81 -28.15
N ARG A 75 17.91 2.35 -28.54
CA ARG A 75 18.70 3.21 -27.66
C ARG A 75 17.97 4.50 -27.32
N GLU A 76 17.06 4.95 -28.16
CA GLU A 76 16.26 6.14 -27.89
C GLU A 76 15.14 5.88 -26.88
N VAL A 77 14.76 4.62 -26.70
CA VAL A 77 13.75 4.24 -25.72
C VAL A 77 14.32 4.22 -24.30
N PHE A 78 15.59 3.89 -24.15
CA PHE A 78 16.18 3.74 -22.81
C PHE A 78 16.07 4.98 -21.94
N PRO A 79 16.36 6.21 -22.40
CA PRO A 79 16.18 7.40 -21.55
C PRO A 79 14.73 7.63 -21.17
N ILE A 80 13.80 7.35 -22.07
CA ILE A 80 12.35 7.49 -21.83
C ILE A 80 11.93 6.51 -20.74
N ALA A 81 12.32 5.25 -20.89
CA ALA A 81 11.99 4.22 -19.89
C ALA A 81 12.58 4.58 -18.52
N ARG A 82 13.78 5.14 -18.49
CA ARG A 82 14.43 5.52 -17.25
C ARG A 82 13.68 6.67 -16.55
N GLU A 83 13.25 7.67 -17.33
CA GLU A 83 12.49 8.78 -16.78
C GLU A 83 11.15 8.32 -16.24
N LEU A 84 10.44 7.48 -17.00
CA LEU A 84 9.12 6.99 -16.58
C LEU A 84 9.23 6.04 -15.39
N ASP A 85 10.31 5.25 -15.33
CA ASP A 85 10.62 4.43 -14.15
C ASP A 85 10.71 5.29 -12.88
N GLY A 86 11.39 6.42 -12.98
CA GLY A 86 11.50 7.34 -11.86
C GLY A 86 10.14 7.85 -11.39
N LYS A 87 9.26 8.16 -12.34
CA LYS A 87 7.90 8.59 -12.01
C LYS A 87 7.09 7.47 -11.34
N MET A 88 7.21 6.25 -11.83
CA MET A 88 6.55 5.10 -11.23
C MET A 88 7.01 4.87 -9.79
N ARG A 89 8.32 4.98 -9.55
CA ARG A 89 8.86 4.82 -8.20
C ARG A 89 8.28 5.85 -7.25
N GLY A 90 8.14 7.09 -7.71
CA GLY A 90 7.50 8.14 -6.92
C GLY A 90 6.07 7.81 -6.55
N ILE A 91 5.29 7.31 -7.51
CA ILE A 91 3.90 6.93 -7.29
C ILE A 91 3.79 5.82 -6.24
N LEU A 92 4.62 4.78 -6.37
CA LEU A 92 4.60 3.66 -5.44
C LEU A 92 5.08 4.06 -4.04
N ASN A 93 6.12 4.86 -3.95
CA ASN A 93 6.60 5.34 -2.66
C ASN A 93 5.55 6.20 -1.96
N ASP A 94 4.85 7.05 -2.71
CA ASP A 94 3.77 7.88 -2.15
C ASP A 94 2.60 7.01 -1.67
N LEU A 95 2.27 5.96 -2.41
CA LEU A 95 1.18 5.06 -2.02
C LEU A 95 1.42 4.45 -0.64
N PHE A 96 2.63 4.01 -0.37
CA PHE A 96 2.96 3.36 0.89
C PHE A 96 3.50 4.33 1.95
N GLY A 97 3.72 5.59 1.58
CA GLY A 97 4.21 6.59 2.51
C GLY A 97 5.65 6.40 2.95
N LYS A 98 6.45 5.66 2.19
CA LYS A 98 7.86 5.43 2.49
C LYS A 98 8.59 4.96 1.23
N GLU A 99 9.90 4.97 1.29
CA GLU A 99 10.73 4.46 0.19
C GLU A 99 10.63 2.93 0.17
N VAL A 100 9.90 2.38 -0.82
CA VAL A 100 9.76 0.94 -0.99
C VAL A 100 10.48 0.44 -2.23
N CYS A 101 10.64 1.26 -3.25
CA CYS A 101 11.14 0.81 -4.54
C CYS A 101 12.61 0.44 -4.51
N GLU A 102 13.44 1.18 -3.81
CA GLU A 102 14.86 0.87 -3.74
C GLU A 102 15.13 -0.49 -3.08
N PRO A 103 14.60 -0.77 -1.87
CA PRO A 103 14.82 -2.10 -1.29
C PRO A 103 14.11 -3.22 -2.05
N LEU A 104 12.99 -2.92 -2.73
CA LEU A 104 12.20 -3.95 -3.39
C LEU A 104 12.75 -4.30 -4.78
N PHE A 105 13.06 -3.29 -5.57
CA PHE A 105 13.44 -3.47 -6.97
C PHE A 105 14.93 -3.20 -7.24
N GLY A 106 15.61 -2.49 -6.35
CA GLY A 106 17.00 -2.10 -6.57
C GLY A 106 17.14 -1.32 -7.87
N GLY A 107 18.09 -1.71 -8.70
CA GLY A 107 18.32 -1.08 -9.99
C GLY A 107 17.44 -1.58 -11.13
N MET A 108 16.47 -2.46 -10.84
CA MET A 108 15.59 -3.00 -11.86
C MET A 108 14.60 -1.94 -12.35
N ASN A 109 14.43 -1.84 -13.65
CA ASN A 109 13.41 -0.95 -14.23
C ASN A 109 12.03 -1.56 -14.00
N LEU A 110 11.07 -0.75 -13.57
CA LEU A 110 9.74 -1.25 -13.20
C LEU A 110 8.92 -1.74 -14.40
N PHE A 111 9.38 -1.47 -15.63
CA PHE A 111 8.77 -2.04 -16.82
C PHE A 111 9.26 -3.46 -17.12
N ALA A 112 10.23 -3.97 -16.34
CA ALA A 112 10.65 -5.36 -16.46
C ALA A 112 9.47 -6.28 -16.22
N SER A 113 9.46 -7.43 -16.90
CA SER A 113 8.32 -8.35 -16.86
C SER A 113 8.64 -9.63 -16.12
N SER A 114 7.63 -10.14 -15.44
CA SER A 114 7.65 -11.46 -14.82
C SER A 114 6.24 -12.03 -14.85
N GLY A 115 6.11 -13.28 -15.28
CA GLY A 115 4.81 -13.93 -15.37
C GLY A 115 3.85 -13.26 -16.34
N GLY A 116 4.39 -12.59 -17.35
CA GLY A 116 3.58 -11.94 -18.38
C GLY A 116 3.13 -10.53 -18.06
N LEU A 117 3.52 -10.01 -16.89
CA LEU A 117 3.13 -8.65 -16.45
C LEU A 117 4.36 -7.86 -16.03
N PRO A 118 4.33 -6.52 -16.17
CA PRO A 118 5.42 -5.71 -15.61
C PRO A 118 5.47 -5.86 -14.10
N VAL A 119 6.67 -5.72 -13.54
CA VAL A 119 6.87 -5.96 -12.10
C VAL A 119 6.07 -5.01 -11.23
N TRP A 120 5.84 -3.77 -11.69
CA TRP A 120 4.97 -2.84 -10.95
C TRP A 120 3.55 -3.38 -10.83
N ALA A 121 3.04 -4.02 -11.90
CA ALA A 121 1.70 -4.59 -11.89
C ALA A 121 1.61 -5.79 -10.95
N ASN A 122 2.67 -6.61 -10.90
CA ASN A 122 2.70 -7.73 -9.98
C ASN A 122 2.58 -7.25 -8.52
N LEU A 123 3.25 -6.16 -8.17
CA LEU A 123 3.11 -5.57 -6.84
C LEU A 123 1.69 -5.09 -6.59
N MET A 124 1.13 -4.34 -7.53
CA MET A 124 -0.22 -3.78 -7.38
C MET A 124 -1.28 -4.87 -7.27
N LEU A 125 -1.13 -5.96 -8.02
CA LEU A 125 -2.06 -7.08 -7.94
C LEU A 125 -1.95 -7.81 -6.62
N ALA A 126 -0.75 -7.97 -6.08
CA ALA A 126 -0.58 -8.60 -4.78
C ALA A 126 -1.30 -7.79 -3.69
N VAL A 127 -1.19 -6.46 -3.73
CA VAL A 127 -1.88 -5.58 -2.78
C VAL A 127 -3.40 -5.67 -2.99
N THR A 128 -3.85 -5.67 -4.24
CA THR A 128 -5.27 -5.77 -4.57
C THR A 128 -5.88 -7.08 -4.07
N ASP A 129 -5.17 -8.18 -4.25
CA ASP A 129 -5.63 -9.49 -3.76
C ASP A 129 -5.77 -9.48 -2.24
N GLU A 130 -4.84 -8.86 -1.55
CA GLU A 130 -4.92 -8.74 -0.09
C GLU A 130 -6.12 -7.90 0.33
N VAL A 131 -6.35 -6.78 -0.35
CA VAL A 131 -7.50 -5.91 -0.09
C VAL A 131 -8.80 -6.69 -0.27
N GLN A 132 -8.95 -7.42 -1.36
CA GLN A 132 -10.17 -8.20 -1.62
C GLN A 132 -10.40 -9.25 -0.55
N GLY A 133 -9.36 -9.98 -0.17
CA GLY A 133 -9.46 -10.98 0.89
C GLY A 133 -9.84 -10.35 2.22
N ALA A 134 -9.27 -9.20 2.55
CA ALA A 134 -9.56 -8.51 3.80
C ALA A 134 -11.00 -7.99 3.83
N LEU A 135 -11.49 -7.45 2.71
CA LEU A 135 -12.89 -6.99 2.63
C LEU A 135 -13.87 -8.13 2.86
N GLN A 136 -13.61 -9.28 2.25
CA GLN A 136 -14.45 -10.47 2.45
C GLN A 136 -14.38 -10.95 3.89
N GLY A 137 -13.20 -10.96 4.49
CA GLY A 137 -13.02 -11.36 5.88
C GLY A 137 -13.76 -10.45 6.85
N GLU A 138 -13.74 -9.14 6.60
CA GLU A 138 -14.45 -8.18 7.45
C GLU A 138 -15.97 -8.33 7.32
N LEU A 139 -16.48 -8.62 6.13
CA LEU A 139 -17.91 -8.89 5.95
C LEU A 139 -18.34 -10.11 6.76
N ALA A 140 -17.56 -11.19 6.70
CA ALA A 140 -17.86 -12.40 7.46
C ALA A 140 -17.80 -12.15 8.97
N ALA A 141 -16.80 -11.38 9.43
CA ALA A 141 -16.65 -11.03 10.84
C ALA A 141 -17.84 -10.19 11.31
N ARG A 142 -18.28 -9.23 10.48
CA ARG A 142 -19.44 -8.39 10.81
C ARG A 142 -20.70 -9.22 10.94
N GLU A 143 -20.93 -10.14 10.03
CA GLU A 143 -22.11 -11.03 10.09
C GLU A 143 -22.11 -11.85 11.37
N LYS A 144 -20.96 -12.38 11.76
CA LYS A 144 -20.84 -13.13 13.01
C LYS A 144 -21.16 -12.26 14.23
N ARG A 145 -20.66 -11.04 14.26
CA ARG A 145 -20.91 -10.14 15.38
C ARG A 145 -22.37 -9.72 15.45
N ILE A 146 -22.99 -9.48 14.32
CA ILE A 146 -24.41 -9.13 14.25
C ILE A 146 -25.25 -10.29 14.74
N ALA A 147 -24.94 -11.51 14.30
CA ALA A 147 -25.66 -12.70 14.74
C ALA A 147 -25.58 -12.88 16.25
N LYS A 148 -24.41 -12.70 16.84
CA LYS A 148 -24.26 -12.78 18.30
C LYS A 148 -25.04 -11.70 19.03
N TYR A 149 -25.05 -10.50 18.50
CA TYR A 149 -25.79 -9.39 19.09
C TYR A 149 -27.30 -9.68 19.07
N VAL A 150 -27.83 -10.10 17.93
CA VAL A 150 -29.25 -10.45 17.78
C VAL A 150 -29.62 -11.59 18.72
N GLU A 151 -28.82 -12.64 18.78
CA GLU A 151 -29.05 -13.76 19.67
C GLU A 151 -29.14 -13.31 21.14
N LYS A 152 -28.25 -12.41 21.54
CA LYS A 152 -28.21 -11.90 22.91
C LYS A 152 -29.48 -11.16 23.29
N TYR A 153 -30.11 -10.48 22.36
CA TYR A 153 -31.26 -9.60 22.65
C TYR A 153 -32.63 -10.17 22.22
N GLN A 154 -32.66 -11.40 21.72
CA GLN A 154 -33.90 -12.02 21.29
C GLN A 154 -34.57 -12.91 22.34
N LYS A 155 -34.04 -12.97 23.53
CA LYS A 155 -34.63 -13.81 24.60
C LYS A 155 -35.80 -13.13 25.25
#